data_fefbb85bb1930e4a06cf73811f36908f
#
_entry.id   fefbb85bb1930e4a06cf73811f36908f
#
_cell.length_a   1.000
_cell.length_b   1.000
_cell.length_c   1.000
_cell.angle_alpha   90.00
_cell.angle_beta   90.00
_cell.angle_gamma   90.00
#
_symmetry.space_group_name_H-M   'P 1'
#
loop_
_entity.id
_entity.type
_entity.pdbx_description
1 polymer ?
#
loop_
_entity_poly.entity_id
_entity_poly.type
_entity_poly.pdbx_seq_one_letter_code
_entity_poly.pdbx_strand_id
1 'polypeptide(L)'
;MLIGTGCGIPGVMASRTIENERDRRMTIMTTTFIPCGAKVPFIAMIAGALFGGSAWVSTSAYFIGMAAIICSGIMLKKTKMFSGDPAPFVMELPAYHWPTLKNVLRSMWERGWSFIKKAGTIILLSTIVVWFTSYFGFVDGHFGMLAEDQLDQSLLAKVGSAIAWIFVPLGWGNWQATVASITGLVAKENIVGTMGILYGAEGNVYATLAKAFTGITAYSFLVFNLLCAPCFAAIGAIKREMNSAKWTWFAIGYQCGFAYVISLMINQFGNLFTGNIHGAVDIVSLVFAFIFLALIIFMLVRPYKEATKLTSDVKVTK
;
A
#
# COMPACT_ATOMS: atom_id res chain seq x y z
N MET A 1 -4.17 -13.33 -7.11
CA MET A 1 -3.51 -12.01 -7.23
C MET A 1 -4.06 -11.15 -8.35
N LEU A 2 -4.33 -11.68 -9.55
CA LEU A 2 -4.91 -10.88 -10.67
C LEU A 2 -6.21 -10.15 -10.31
N ILE A 3 -7.08 -10.75 -9.49
CA ILE A 3 -8.31 -10.11 -9.01
C ILE A 3 -8.01 -8.82 -8.21
N GLY A 4 -6.84 -8.75 -7.56
CA GLY A 4 -6.37 -7.58 -6.80
C GLY A 4 -6.12 -6.34 -7.65
N THR A 5 -5.92 -6.47 -8.96
CA THR A 5 -5.75 -5.33 -9.88
C THR A 5 -7.00 -4.45 -9.97
N GLY A 6 -8.18 -5.03 -9.84
CA GLY A 6 -9.42 -4.28 -9.77
C GLY A 6 -9.63 -3.67 -8.38
N CYS A 7 -9.61 -4.49 -7.35
CA CYS A 7 -9.75 -4.08 -5.95
C CYS A 7 -9.03 -5.04 -5.02
N GLY A 8 -8.34 -4.52 -4.01
CA GLY A 8 -7.62 -5.32 -3.03
C GLY A 8 -8.55 -6.20 -2.17
N ILE A 9 -9.79 -5.77 -1.92
CA ILE A 9 -10.74 -6.50 -1.08
C ILE A 9 -11.08 -7.88 -1.66
N PRO A 10 -11.58 -8.02 -2.93
CA PRO A 10 -11.81 -9.31 -3.54
C PRO A 10 -10.53 -10.13 -3.67
N GLY A 11 -9.38 -9.48 -3.91
CA GLY A 11 -8.08 -10.14 -3.97
C GLY A 11 -7.71 -10.83 -2.65
N VAL A 12 -7.91 -10.16 -1.51
CA VAL A 12 -7.71 -10.70 -0.17
C VAL A 12 -8.74 -11.81 0.12
N MET A 13 -10.02 -11.60 -0.21
CA MET A 13 -11.07 -12.60 0.00
C MET A 13 -10.86 -13.88 -0.82
N ALA A 14 -10.28 -13.78 -2.01
CA ALA A 14 -9.96 -14.93 -2.85
C ALA A 14 -8.90 -15.85 -2.23
N SER A 15 -8.13 -15.37 -1.25
CA SER A 15 -7.16 -16.20 -0.51
C SER A 15 -7.79 -17.35 0.27
N ARG A 16 -9.11 -17.35 0.48
CA ARG A 16 -9.86 -18.45 1.11
C ARG A 16 -9.74 -19.77 0.40
N THR A 17 -9.44 -19.76 -0.91
CA THR A 17 -9.23 -20.99 -1.70
C THR A 17 -7.89 -21.65 -1.41
N ILE A 18 -7.00 -21.00 -0.64
CA ILE A 18 -5.70 -21.55 -0.27
C ILE A 18 -5.85 -22.32 1.04
N GLU A 19 -5.64 -23.61 1.01
CA GLU A 19 -5.81 -24.51 2.15
C GLU A 19 -4.71 -24.29 3.21
N ASN A 20 -3.46 -24.09 2.75
CA ASN A 20 -2.33 -23.87 3.63
C ASN A 20 -2.42 -22.48 4.27
N GLU A 21 -2.56 -22.43 5.59
CA GLU A 21 -2.70 -21.19 6.34
C GLU A 21 -1.49 -20.26 6.19
N ARG A 22 -0.27 -20.80 6.07
CA ARG A 22 0.96 -20.02 5.88
C ARG A 22 0.96 -19.32 4.51
N ASP A 23 0.67 -20.07 3.45
CA ASP A 23 0.61 -19.55 2.08
C ASP A 23 -0.55 -18.57 1.93
N ARG A 24 -1.68 -18.82 2.59
CA ARG A 24 -2.82 -17.91 2.66
C ARG A 24 -2.43 -16.58 3.29
N ARG A 25 -1.78 -16.61 4.47
CA ARG A 25 -1.31 -15.40 5.15
C ARG A 25 -0.30 -14.63 4.31
N MET A 26 0.67 -15.31 3.70
CA MET A 26 1.64 -14.68 2.81
C MET A 26 0.96 -14.03 1.61
N THR A 27 -0.01 -14.71 0.99
CA THR A 27 -0.80 -14.16 -0.13
C THR A 27 -1.59 -12.93 0.29
N ILE A 28 -2.24 -12.93 1.47
CA ILE A 28 -2.95 -11.77 2.00
C ILE A 28 -2.02 -10.57 2.18
N MET A 29 -0.81 -10.78 2.68
CA MET A 29 0.17 -9.73 2.92
C MET A 29 0.72 -9.10 1.64
N THR A 30 0.83 -9.88 0.57
CA THR A 30 1.48 -9.43 -0.68
C THR A 30 0.50 -8.99 -1.77
N THR A 31 -0.74 -9.47 -1.76
CA THR A 31 -1.74 -9.19 -2.81
C THR A 31 -2.03 -7.70 -2.98
N THR A 32 -1.92 -6.90 -1.94
CA THR A 32 -2.23 -5.46 -1.95
C THR A 32 -1.12 -4.59 -2.53
N PHE A 33 0.04 -5.13 -2.84
CA PHE A 33 1.12 -4.40 -3.53
C PHE A 33 0.77 -4.11 -4.99
N ILE A 34 -0.06 -4.92 -5.61
CA ILE A 34 -0.54 -4.65 -6.97
C ILE A 34 -1.36 -3.35 -6.98
N PRO A 35 -1.17 -2.48 -7.97
CA PRO A 35 -2.00 -1.30 -8.14
C PRO A 35 -3.46 -1.69 -8.37
N CYS A 36 -4.36 -1.21 -7.52
CA CYS A 36 -5.81 -1.36 -7.71
C CYS A 36 -6.38 -0.15 -8.46
N GLY A 37 -7.62 -0.25 -8.94
CA GLY A 37 -8.30 0.82 -9.66
C GLY A 37 -8.29 2.17 -8.93
N ALA A 38 -8.39 2.17 -7.59
CA ALA A 38 -8.32 3.38 -6.77
C ALA A 38 -6.95 4.09 -6.77
N LYS A 39 -5.87 3.37 -7.11
CA LYS A 39 -4.52 3.95 -7.21
C LYS A 39 -4.24 4.55 -8.60
N VAL A 40 -5.00 4.17 -9.63
CA VAL A 40 -4.77 4.63 -11.02
C VAL A 40 -4.87 6.15 -11.17
N PRO A 41 -5.90 6.85 -10.64
CA PRO A 41 -5.98 8.31 -10.75
C PRO A 41 -4.78 9.01 -10.11
N PHE A 42 -4.28 8.49 -8.98
CA PHE A 42 -3.10 9.02 -8.31
C PHE A 42 -1.82 8.82 -9.16
N ILE A 43 -1.64 7.64 -9.74
CA ILE A 43 -0.52 7.36 -10.66
C ILE A 43 -0.58 8.31 -11.86
N ALA A 44 -1.77 8.50 -12.44
CA ALA A 44 -1.99 9.39 -13.58
C ALA A 44 -1.71 10.87 -13.23
N MET A 45 -2.11 11.31 -12.04
CA MET A 45 -1.85 12.66 -11.56
C MET A 45 -0.35 12.95 -11.43
N ILE A 46 0.42 12.06 -10.79
CA ILE A 46 1.87 12.23 -10.63
C ILE A 46 2.58 12.15 -12.00
N ALA A 47 2.19 11.20 -12.85
CA ALA A 47 2.74 11.08 -14.21
C ALA A 47 2.45 12.34 -15.06
N GLY A 48 1.25 12.90 -14.94
CA GLY A 48 0.87 14.12 -15.65
C GLY A 48 1.59 15.37 -15.15
N ALA A 49 1.73 15.52 -13.81
CA ALA A 49 2.29 16.71 -13.20
C ALA A 49 3.82 16.86 -13.43
N LEU A 50 4.58 15.77 -13.28
CA LEU A 50 6.03 15.84 -13.25
C LEU A 50 6.71 15.18 -14.46
N PHE A 51 6.03 14.27 -15.15
CA PHE A 51 6.62 13.49 -16.24
C PHE A 51 5.92 13.73 -17.58
N GLY A 52 5.16 14.84 -17.72
CA GLY A 52 4.51 15.22 -18.97
C GLY A 52 3.50 14.19 -19.49
N GLY A 53 2.88 13.41 -18.63
CA GLY A 53 1.94 12.35 -19.01
C GLY A 53 2.61 11.08 -19.54
N SER A 54 3.89 10.84 -19.22
CA SER A 54 4.64 9.69 -19.70
C SER A 54 3.98 8.37 -19.31
N ALA A 55 3.61 7.56 -20.30
CA ALA A 55 3.06 6.23 -20.13
C ALA A 55 4.03 5.27 -19.40
N TRP A 56 5.34 5.50 -19.51
CA TRP A 56 6.37 4.70 -18.85
C TRP A 56 6.28 4.75 -17.34
N VAL A 57 5.95 5.91 -16.76
CA VAL A 57 5.81 6.05 -15.31
C VAL A 57 4.62 5.23 -14.81
N SER A 58 3.49 5.28 -15.49
CA SER A 58 2.30 4.50 -15.15
C SER A 58 2.56 3.00 -15.28
N THR A 59 3.21 2.59 -16.36
CA THR A 59 3.57 1.18 -16.59
C THR A 59 4.58 0.68 -15.56
N SER A 60 5.61 1.47 -15.23
CA SER A 60 6.62 1.13 -14.23
C SER A 60 6.03 0.90 -12.83
N ALA A 61 4.96 1.63 -12.47
CA ALA A 61 4.27 1.42 -11.20
C ALA A 61 3.68 0.00 -11.07
N TYR A 62 3.13 -0.54 -12.16
CA TYR A 62 2.65 -1.93 -12.18
C TYR A 62 3.79 -2.93 -12.08
N PHE A 63 4.89 -2.71 -12.80
CA PHE A 63 6.06 -3.59 -12.70
C PHE A 63 6.70 -3.57 -11.31
N ILE A 64 6.77 -2.40 -10.65
CA ILE A 64 7.23 -2.30 -9.26
C ILE A 64 6.30 -3.08 -8.33
N GLY A 65 4.99 -2.96 -8.50
CA GLY A 65 4.03 -3.74 -7.72
C GLY A 65 4.23 -5.25 -7.87
N MET A 66 4.42 -5.73 -9.11
CA MET A 66 4.70 -7.14 -9.38
C MET A 66 6.05 -7.58 -8.81
N ALA A 67 7.11 -6.80 -8.99
CA ALA A 67 8.43 -7.08 -8.42
C ALA A 67 8.37 -7.11 -6.89
N ALA A 68 7.63 -6.20 -6.26
CA ALA A 68 7.41 -6.17 -4.82
C ALA A 68 6.73 -7.45 -4.31
N ILE A 69 5.74 -7.98 -5.04
CA ILE A 69 5.08 -9.25 -4.70
C ILE A 69 6.08 -10.40 -4.76
N ILE A 70 6.86 -10.49 -5.84
CA ILE A 70 7.82 -11.58 -6.05
C ILE A 70 8.91 -11.53 -4.97
N CYS A 71 9.55 -10.38 -4.79
CA CYS A 71 10.60 -10.19 -3.79
C CYS A 71 10.10 -10.45 -2.37
N SER A 72 8.96 -9.88 -2.02
CA SER A 72 8.33 -10.07 -0.71
C SER A 72 7.92 -11.53 -0.49
N GLY A 73 7.36 -12.21 -1.49
CA GLY A 73 7.00 -13.62 -1.41
C GLY A 73 8.22 -14.51 -1.16
N ILE A 74 9.33 -14.29 -1.88
CA ILE A 74 10.58 -15.03 -1.68
C ILE A 74 11.16 -14.77 -0.29
N MET A 75 11.19 -13.50 0.15
CA MET A 75 11.71 -13.11 1.47
C MET A 75 10.89 -13.74 2.59
N LEU A 76 9.58 -13.66 2.53
CA LEU A 76 8.68 -14.23 3.54
C LEU A 76 8.80 -15.75 3.59
N LYS A 77 8.85 -16.44 2.45
CA LYS A 77 8.99 -17.90 2.38
C LYS A 77 10.28 -18.39 3.03
N LYS A 78 11.36 -17.61 2.97
CA LYS A 78 12.64 -17.94 3.61
C LYS A 78 12.68 -17.64 5.12
N THR A 79 11.64 -17.01 5.65
CA THR A 79 11.53 -16.72 7.07
C THR A 79 10.95 -17.95 7.79
N LYS A 80 11.48 -18.27 9.00
CA LYS A 80 11.01 -19.42 9.80
C LYS A 80 9.50 -19.46 10.05
N MET A 81 8.84 -18.30 10.01
CA MET A 81 7.39 -18.20 10.24
C MET A 81 6.55 -18.75 9.09
N PHE A 82 7.10 -18.72 7.86
CA PHE A 82 6.41 -19.12 6.63
C PHE A 82 7.11 -20.28 5.90
N SER A 83 8.24 -20.78 6.43
CA SER A 83 8.93 -21.96 5.91
C SER A 83 8.12 -23.23 6.22
N GLY A 84 7.99 -24.10 5.26
CA GLY A 84 7.31 -25.39 5.38
C GLY A 84 7.08 -26.02 4.02
N ASP A 85 6.77 -27.31 4.01
CA ASP A 85 6.52 -28.05 2.80
C ASP A 85 5.29 -27.47 2.05
N PRO A 86 5.33 -27.40 0.72
CA PRO A 86 4.16 -27.03 -0.07
C PRO A 86 3.04 -28.05 0.20
N ALA A 87 1.85 -27.57 0.52
CA ALA A 87 0.70 -28.46 0.68
C ALA A 87 0.48 -29.23 -0.62
N PRO A 88 0.32 -30.56 -0.59
CA PRO A 88 -0.05 -31.30 -1.77
C PRO A 88 -1.42 -30.78 -2.22
N PHE A 89 -1.47 -30.25 -3.43
CA PHE A 89 -2.71 -29.76 -4.01
C PHE A 89 -3.51 -30.98 -4.49
N VAL A 90 -4.28 -31.57 -3.59
CA VAL A 90 -5.24 -32.64 -3.90
C VAL A 90 -6.63 -32.04 -3.78
N MET A 91 -7.14 -31.50 -4.86
CA MET A 91 -8.52 -31.06 -4.94
C MET A 91 -9.28 -31.99 -5.85
N GLU A 92 -10.15 -32.83 -5.28
CA GLU A 92 -11.13 -33.52 -6.07
C GLU A 92 -12.03 -32.48 -6.73
N LEU A 93 -11.97 -32.40 -8.06
CA LEU A 93 -12.81 -31.50 -8.83
C LEU A 93 -14.26 -31.97 -8.70
N PRO A 94 -15.15 -31.17 -8.09
CA PRO A 94 -16.56 -31.52 -8.08
C PRO A 94 -17.10 -31.62 -9.51
N ALA A 95 -18.11 -32.46 -9.72
CA ALA A 95 -18.75 -32.61 -11.03
C ALA A 95 -19.21 -31.22 -11.54
N TYR A 96 -18.79 -30.90 -12.77
CA TYR A 96 -19.17 -29.63 -13.39
C TYR A 96 -20.64 -29.63 -13.76
N HIS A 97 -21.40 -28.73 -13.16
CA HIS A 97 -22.77 -28.45 -13.57
C HIS A 97 -22.86 -27.10 -14.23
N TRP A 98 -23.59 -26.94 -15.30
CA TRP A 98 -23.84 -25.64 -15.90
C TRP A 98 -24.58 -24.75 -14.92
N PRO A 99 -24.04 -23.57 -14.60
CA PRO A 99 -24.71 -22.65 -13.65
C PRO A 99 -25.99 -22.12 -14.27
N THR A 100 -27.09 -22.17 -13.53
CA THR A 100 -28.33 -21.54 -13.97
C THR A 100 -28.19 -20.02 -13.90
N LEU A 101 -28.61 -19.32 -14.94
CA LEU A 101 -28.51 -17.87 -15.06
C LEU A 101 -29.12 -17.15 -13.83
N LYS A 102 -30.26 -17.65 -13.33
CA LYS A 102 -30.94 -17.11 -12.15
C LYS A 102 -30.06 -17.18 -10.89
N ASN A 103 -29.37 -18.28 -10.66
CA ASN A 103 -28.49 -18.43 -9.49
C ASN A 103 -27.25 -17.56 -9.60
N VAL A 104 -26.69 -17.44 -10.81
CA VAL A 104 -25.55 -16.54 -11.06
C VAL A 104 -25.92 -15.09 -10.78
N LEU A 105 -27.01 -14.60 -11.37
CA LEU A 105 -27.49 -13.23 -11.20
C LEU A 105 -27.83 -12.93 -9.74
N ARG A 106 -28.49 -13.85 -9.06
CA ARG A 106 -28.84 -13.69 -7.64
C ARG A 106 -27.58 -13.62 -6.76
N SER A 107 -26.66 -14.54 -6.93
CA SER A 107 -25.40 -14.54 -6.17
C SER A 107 -24.56 -13.30 -6.45
N MET A 108 -24.53 -12.84 -7.70
CA MET A 108 -23.83 -11.60 -8.09
C MET A 108 -24.49 -10.40 -7.41
N TRP A 109 -25.81 -10.30 -7.42
CA TRP A 109 -26.54 -9.21 -6.78
C TRP A 109 -26.37 -9.19 -5.27
N GLU A 110 -26.52 -10.31 -4.58
CA GLU A 110 -26.38 -10.41 -3.13
C GLU A 110 -24.96 -10.05 -2.67
N ARG A 111 -23.93 -10.54 -3.40
CA ARG A 111 -22.55 -10.23 -3.10
C ARG A 111 -22.20 -8.78 -3.42
N GLY A 112 -22.63 -8.29 -4.59
CA GLY A 112 -22.43 -6.91 -5.03
C GLY A 112 -23.08 -5.92 -4.08
N TRP A 113 -24.35 -6.13 -3.72
CA TRP A 113 -25.08 -5.28 -2.78
C TRP A 113 -24.45 -5.27 -1.38
N SER A 114 -24.06 -6.44 -0.88
CA SER A 114 -23.36 -6.55 0.41
C SER A 114 -22.01 -5.81 0.40
N PHE A 115 -21.29 -5.85 -0.73
CA PHE A 115 -20.05 -5.10 -0.91
C PHE A 115 -20.29 -3.59 -0.95
N ILE A 116 -21.25 -3.11 -1.76
CA ILE A 116 -21.61 -1.69 -1.88
C ILE A 116 -22.02 -1.13 -0.52
N LYS A 117 -22.86 -1.84 0.22
CA LYS A 117 -23.31 -1.40 1.54
C LYS A 117 -22.17 -1.27 2.53
N LYS A 118 -21.26 -2.24 2.58
CA LYS A 118 -20.10 -2.22 3.52
C LYS A 118 -19.05 -1.20 3.11
N ALA A 119 -18.60 -1.23 1.86
CA ALA A 119 -17.59 -0.32 1.37
C ALA A 119 -18.10 1.12 1.36
N GLY A 120 -19.30 1.36 0.87
CA GLY A 120 -19.91 2.68 0.84
C GLY A 120 -20.07 3.31 2.21
N THR A 121 -20.48 2.54 3.23
CA THR A 121 -20.61 3.06 4.61
C THR A 121 -19.25 3.46 5.17
N ILE A 122 -18.22 2.64 4.99
CA ILE A 122 -16.87 2.93 5.50
C ILE A 122 -16.29 4.15 4.77
N ILE A 123 -16.42 4.21 3.45
CA ILE A 123 -15.91 5.33 2.64
C ILE A 123 -16.62 6.62 3.03
N LEU A 124 -17.97 6.61 3.12
CA LEU A 124 -18.74 7.77 3.51
C LEU A 124 -18.32 8.29 4.89
N LEU A 125 -18.28 7.40 5.90
CA LEU A 125 -17.91 7.79 7.26
C LEU A 125 -16.49 8.35 7.31
N SER A 126 -15.56 7.71 6.64
CA SER A 126 -14.16 8.15 6.61
C SER A 126 -13.99 9.48 5.87
N THR A 127 -14.74 9.71 4.79
CA THR A 127 -14.71 10.98 4.06
C THR A 127 -15.25 12.12 4.93
N ILE A 128 -16.33 11.88 5.70
CA ILE A 128 -16.86 12.86 6.65
C ILE A 128 -15.81 13.20 7.72
N VAL A 129 -15.14 12.19 8.29
CA VAL A 129 -14.07 12.41 9.29
C VAL A 129 -12.90 13.20 8.71
N VAL A 130 -12.43 12.84 7.52
CA VAL A 130 -11.35 13.58 6.85
C VAL A 130 -11.78 15.00 6.54
N TRP A 131 -12.99 15.20 6.01
CA TRP A 131 -13.52 16.54 5.75
C TRP A 131 -13.56 17.38 7.02
N PHE A 132 -14.10 16.84 8.10
CA PHE A 132 -14.18 17.52 9.39
C PHE A 132 -12.77 17.90 9.90
N THR A 133 -11.83 16.98 9.91
CA THR A 133 -10.46 17.22 10.40
C THR A 133 -9.66 18.17 9.50
N SER A 134 -10.02 18.29 8.21
CA SER A 134 -9.39 19.21 7.26
C SER A 134 -9.89 20.64 7.41
N TYR A 135 -11.19 20.83 7.65
CA TYR A 135 -11.81 22.15 7.70
C TYR A 135 -12.01 22.70 9.10
N PHE A 136 -11.75 21.93 10.15
CA PHE A 136 -11.82 22.39 11.53
C PHE A 136 -10.42 22.46 12.15
N GLY A 137 -10.15 23.55 12.86
CA GLY A 137 -8.88 23.79 13.54
C GLY A 137 -8.98 24.85 14.61
N PHE A 138 -7.84 25.19 15.18
CA PHE A 138 -7.72 26.24 16.20
C PHE A 138 -7.06 27.46 15.58
N VAL A 139 -7.83 28.54 15.40
CA VAL A 139 -7.34 29.87 15.01
C VAL A 139 -7.52 30.80 16.19
N ASP A 140 -6.47 31.48 16.60
CA ASP A 140 -6.47 32.44 17.73
C ASP A 140 -7.09 31.92 19.04
N GLY A 141 -6.97 30.59 19.28
CA GLY A 141 -7.50 29.95 20.48
C GLY A 141 -8.99 29.56 20.41
N HIS A 142 -9.67 29.88 19.33
CA HIS A 142 -11.06 29.48 19.09
C HIS A 142 -11.11 28.29 18.13
N PHE A 143 -11.93 27.29 18.48
CA PHE A 143 -12.24 26.18 17.59
C PHE A 143 -13.32 26.60 16.61
N GLY A 144 -13.00 26.59 15.32
CA GLY A 144 -13.91 27.02 14.28
C GLY A 144 -13.65 26.38 12.92
N MET A 145 -14.50 26.71 11.96
CA MET A 145 -14.33 26.31 10.57
C MET A 145 -13.31 27.23 9.91
N LEU A 146 -12.30 26.64 9.28
CA LEU A 146 -11.20 27.30 8.61
C LEU A 146 -11.61 27.74 7.20
N ALA A 147 -11.13 28.90 6.77
CA ALA A 147 -11.17 29.31 5.37
C ALA A 147 -10.10 28.54 4.58
N GLU A 148 -10.25 28.47 3.26
CA GLU A 148 -9.33 27.74 2.38
C GLU A 148 -7.87 28.24 2.49
N ASP A 149 -7.67 29.50 2.83
CA ASP A 149 -6.34 30.12 3.03
C ASP A 149 -5.65 29.71 4.35
N GLN A 150 -6.39 29.10 5.28
CA GLN A 150 -5.93 28.78 6.65
C GLN A 150 -5.83 27.26 6.90
N LEU A 151 -5.80 26.45 5.86
CA LEU A 151 -5.71 24.99 5.98
C LEU A 151 -4.46 24.51 6.72
N ASP A 152 -3.42 25.33 6.80
CA ASP A 152 -2.19 25.07 7.57
C ASP A 152 -2.45 24.95 9.09
N GLN A 153 -3.53 25.56 9.58
CA GLN A 153 -3.91 25.52 10.98
C GLN A 153 -4.94 24.41 11.30
N SER A 154 -5.30 23.61 10.30
CA SER A 154 -6.21 22.48 10.47
C SER A 154 -5.63 21.45 11.44
N LEU A 155 -6.53 20.73 12.10
CA LEU A 155 -6.13 19.63 12.97
C LEU A 155 -5.30 18.58 12.20
N LEU A 156 -5.66 18.35 10.94
CA LEU A 156 -4.97 17.41 10.05
C LEU A 156 -3.57 17.92 9.67
N ALA A 157 -3.39 19.22 9.45
CA ALA A 157 -2.08 19.81 9.17
C ALA A 157 -1.13 19.72 10.38
N LYS A 158 -1.63 19.92 11.60
CA LYS A 158 -0.85 19.72 12.83
C LYS A 158 -0.39 18.27 13.01
N VAL A 159 -1.27 17.31 12.77
CA VAL A 159 -0.91 15.88 12.79
C VAL A 159 0.08 15.57 11.68
N GLY A 160 -0.13 16.10 10.48
CA GLY A 160 0.77 15.92 9.34
C GLY A 160 2.17 16.44 9.62
N SER A 161 2.30 17.66 10.15
CA SER A 161 3.60 18.26 10.49
C SER A 161 4.32 17.51 11.62
N ALA A 162 3.59 17.01 12.61
CA ALA A 162 4.18 16.19 13.68
C ALA A 162 4.79 14.88 13.19
N ILE A 163 4.30 14.34 12.08
CA ILE A 163 4.75 13.05 11.49
C ILE A 163 5.69 13.28 10.30
N ALA A 164 5.67 14.46 9.67
CA ALA A 164 6.39 14.76 8.43
C ALA A 164 7.90 14.46 8.51
N TRP A 165 8.53 14.60 9.68
CA TRP A 165 9.95 14.31 9.87
C TRP A 165 10.34 12.86 9.52
N ILE A 166 9.41 11.91 9.66
CA ILE A 166 9.64 10.49 9.30
C ILE A 166 9.87 10.35 7.79
N PHE A 167 9.27 11.22 6.98
CA PHE A 167 9.32 11.15 5.52
C PHE A 167 10.42 12.05 4.91
N VAL A 168 11.16 12.80 5.73
CA VAL A 168 12.31 13.60 5.28
C VAL A 168 13.34 12.74 4.52
N PRO A 169 13.74 11.54 5.00
CA PRO A 169 14.71 10.69 4.28
C PRO A 169 14.20 10.18 2.92
N LEU A 170 12.86 10.20 2.72
CA LEU A 170 12.22 9.82 1.46
C LEU A 170 12.15 10.98 0.46
N GLY A 171 12.56 12.19 0.86
CA GLY A 171 12.60 13.38 0.03
C GLY A 171 11.32 14.21 -0.01
N TRP A 172 10.26 13.80 0.69
CA TRP A 172 8.96 14.51 0.71
C TRP A 172 8.42 14.73 2.13
N GLY A 173 9.30 15.15 3.04
CA GLY A 173 8.97 15.46 4.45
C GLY A 173 8.17 16.75 4.64
N ASN A 174 7.30 17.13 3.71
CA ASN A 174 6.37 18.24 3.86
C ASN A 174 5.03 17.76 4.46
N TRP A 175 4.36 18.65 5.18
CA TRP A 175 3.11 18.29 5.85
C TRP A 175 1.99 17.94 4.85
N GLN A 176 1.95 18.60 3.68
CA GLN A 176 0.93 18.36 2.65
C GLN A 176 1.00 16.93 2.10
N ALA A 177 2.19 16.46 1.71
CA ALA A 177 2.39 15.09 1.23
C ALA A 177 2.13 14.06 2.32
N THR A 178 2.51 14.37 3.57
CA THR A 178 2.24 13.52 4.73
C THR A 178 0.75 13.37 4.97
N VAL A 179 0.00 14.48 4.95
CA VAL A 179 -1.47 14.48 5.07
C VAL A 179 -2.10 13.70 3.92
N ALA A 180 -1.66 13.90 2.67
CA ALA A 180 -2.16 13.16 1.54
C ALA A 180 -1.92 11.64 1.69
N SER A 181 -0.78 11.23 2.23
CA SER A 181 -0.50 9.81 2.51
C SER A 181 -1.39 9.24 3.61
N ILE A 182 -1.65 10.00 4.67
CA ILE A 182 -2.55 9.61 5.78
C ILE A 182 -3.99 9.48 5.29
N THR A 183 -4.49 10.47 4.54
CA THR A 183 -5.84 10.40 3.95
C THR A 183 -5.96 9.26 2.95
N GLY A 184 -4.87 8.92 2.27
CA GLY A 184 -4.76 7.76 1.39
C GLY A 184 -4.85 6.40 2.10
N LEU A 185 -4.63 6.32 3.41
CA LEU A 185 -4.91 5.11 4.19
C LEU A 185 -6.41 4.93 4.41
N VAL A 186 -7.15 6.00 4.47
CA VAL A 186 -8.62 5.96 4.59
C VAL A 186 -9.21 5.43 3.30
N ALA A 187 -8.92 6.11 2.18
CA ALA A 187 -9.30 5.71 0.83
C ALA A 187 -8.24 6.22 -0.14
N LYS A 188 -7.75 5.36 -1.04
CA LYS A 188 -6.62 5.72 -1.92
C LYS A 188 -6.96 6.83 -2.92
N GLU A 189 -8.21 6.94 -3.32
CA GLU A 189 -8.73 8.04 -4.14
C GLU A 189 -8.66 9.40 -3.43
N ASN A 190 -8.69 9.43 -2.10
CA ASN A 190 -8.59 10.68 -1.34
C ASN A 190 -7.22 11.35 -1.48
N ILE A 191 -6.16 10.62 -1.85
CA ILE A 191 -4.85 11.22 -2.12
C ILE A 191 -4.98 12.31 -3.19
N VAL A 192 -5.68 11.99 -4.30
CA VAL A 192 -5.85 12.94 -5.41
C VAL A 192 -6.67 14.15 -4.96
N GLY A 193 -7.78 13.91 -4.25
CA GLY A 193 -8.61 14.99 -3.71
C GLY A 193 -7.86 15.90 -2.74
N THR A 194 -7.14 15.30 -1.79
CA THR A 194 -6.34 16.04 -0.79
C THR A 194 -5.21 16.83 -1.46
N MET A 195 -4.49 16.23 -2.40
CA MET A 195 -3.46 16.93 -3.16
C MET A 195 -4.05 18.04 -4.04
N GLY A 196 -5.24 17.81 -4.62
CA GLY A 196 -5.97 18.83 -5.36
C GLY A 196 -6.33 20.05 -4.52
N ILE A 197 -6.74 19.85 -3.26
CA ILE A 197 -7.06 20.93 -2.32
C ILE A 197 -5.78 21.63 -1.85
N LEU A 198 -4.79 20.87 -1.35
CA LEU A 198 -3.60 21.42 -0.72
C LEU A 198 -2.61 22.10 -1.70
N TYR A 199 -2.58 21.66 -2.94
CA TYR A 199 -1.72 22.24 -3.99
C TYR A 199 -2.51 23.02 -5.07
N GLY A 200 -3.84 23.07 -4.95
CA GLY A 200 -4.71 23.73 -5.93
C GLY A 200 -4.99 25.20 -5.67
N ALA A 201 -4.58 25.74 -4.52
CA ALA A 201 -4.85 27.13 -4.11
C ALA A 201 -4.35 28.20 -5.12
N GLU A 202 -3.32 27.91 -5.92
CA GLU A 202 -2.76 28.78 -6.97
C GLU A 202 -3.38 28.57 -8.37
N GLY A 203 -4.49 27.85 -8.47
CA GLY A 203 -5.25 27.69 -9.72
C GLY A 203 -4.76 26.57 -10.66
N ASN A 204 -3.52 26.10 -10.54
CA ASN A 204 -2.99 24.99 -11.35
C ASN A 204 -2.23 23.97 -10.51
N VAL A 205 -2.93 22.93 -10.09
CA VAL A 205 -2.39 21.84 -9.26
C VAL A 205 -1.11 21.24 -9.84
N TYR A 206 -1.06 21.04 -11.16
CA TYR A 206 0.09 20.43 -11.83
C TYR A 206 1.36 21.29 -11.73
N ALA A 207 1.21 22.61 -11.91
CA ALA A 207 2.34 23.54 -11.82
C ALA A 207 2.87 23.64 -10.37
N THR A 208 1.98 23.65 -9.39
CA THR A 208 2.35 23.71 -7.97
C THR A 208 3.02 22.41 -7.52
N LEU A 209 2.52 21.26 -7.97
CA LEU A 209 3.16 19.98 -7.72
C LEU A 209 4.56 19.89 -8.35
N ALA A 210 4.74 20.40 -9.57
CA ALA A 210 6.03 20.43 -10.24
C ALA A 210 7.06 21.33 -9.53
N LYS A 211 6.61 22.34 -8.79
CA LYS A 211 7.49 23.16 -7.93
C LYS A 211 7.81 22.48 -6.60
N ALA A 212 6.84 21.75 -6.01
CA ALA A 212 6.97 21.12 -4.70
C ALA A 212 7.76 19.81 -4.71
N PHE A 213 7.76 19.10 -5.82
CA PHE A 213 8.43 17.80 -5.97
C PHE A 213 9.42 17.83 -7.12
N THR A 214 10.56 17.19 -6.91
CA THR A 214 11.44 16.78 -8.03
C THR A 214 10.93 15.46 -8.63
N GLY A 215 11.35 15.09 -9.82
CA GLY A 215 10.96 13.82 -10.43
C GLY A 215 11.26 12.61 -9.54
N ILE A 216 12.42 12.63 -8.83
CA ILE A 216 12.85 11.55 -7.93
C ILE A 216 11.96 11.49 -6.69
N THR A 217 11.73 12.63 -6.04
CA THR A 217 10.91 12.67 -4.82
C THR A 217 9.45 12.33 -5.10
N ALA A 218 8.92 12.75 -6.26
CA ALA A 218 7.58 12.37 -6.70
C ALA A 218 7.45 10.87 -6.96
N TYR A 219 8.47 10.27 -7.59
CA TYR A 219 8.48 8.84 -7.83
C TYR A 219 8.61 8.03 -6.53
N SER A 220 9.42 8.50 -5.58
CA SER A 220 9.51 7.98 -4.23
C SER A 220 8.15 8.03 -3.51
N PHE A 221 7.46 9.18 -3.57
CA PHE A 221 6.13 9.37 -3.02
C PHE A 221 5.08 8.45 -3.67
N LEU A 222 5.14 8.30 -5.01
CA LEU A 222 4.28 7.39 -5.76
C LEU A 222 4.46 5.95 -5.28
N VAL A 223 5.71 5.47 -5.22
CA VAL A 223 6.00 4.08 -4.84
C VAL A 223 5.65 3.82 -3.38
N PHE A 224 5.89 4.77 -2.48
CA PHE A 224 5.45 4.64 -1.09
C PHE A 224 3.94 4.42 -1.00
N ASN A 225 3.14 5.29 -1.61
CA ASN A 225 1.68 5.20 -1.58
C ASN A 225 1.13 3.99 -2.35
N LEU A 226 1.92 3.47 -3.30
CA LEU A 226 1.61 2.25 -4.02
C LEU A 226 1.75 1.01 -3.12
N LEU A 227 2.86 0.90 -2.39
CA LEU A 227 3.23 -0.29 -1.62
C LEU A 227 2.80 -0.24 -0.14
N CYS A 228 2.53 0.93 0.43
CA CYS A 228 2.11 1.04 1.82
C CYS A 228 0.75 0.34 2.06
N ALA A 229 0.38 0.23 3.34
CA ALA A 229 -0.87 -0.38 3.74
C ALA A 229 -2.06 0.04 2.87
N PRO A 230 -2.95 -0.87 2.52
CA PRO A 230 -4.12 -0.57 1.69
C PRO A 230 -5.13 0.29 2.45
N CYS A 231 -6.22 0.68 1.79
CA CYS A 231 -7.31 1.45 2.41
C CYS A 231 -7.96 0.70 3.58
N PHE A 232 -8.61 1.42 4.48
CA PHE A 232 -9.26 0.83 5.66
C PHE A 232 -10.25 -0.28 5.32
N ALA A 233 -10.96 -0.18 4.20
CA ALA A 233 -11.85 -1.24 3.74
C ALA A 233 -11.09 -2.55 3.44
N ALA A 234 -9.92 -2.46 2.84
CA ALA A 234 -9.07 -3.63 2.59
C ALA A 234 -8.38 -4.12 3.88
N ILE A 235 -8.00 -3.22 4.80
CA ILE A 235 -7.51 -3.60 6.15
C ILE A 235 -8.59 -4.39 6.89
N GLY A 236 -9.86 -3.97 6.79
CA GLY A 236 -11.00 -4.71 7.35
C GLY A 236 -11.15 -6.12 6.75
N ALA A 237 -10.91 -6.27 5.44
CA ALA A 237 -10.87 -7.59 4.80
C ALA A 237 -9.68 -8.43 5.30
N ILE A 238 -8.48 -7.84 5.39
CA ILE A 238 -7.29 -8.51 5.94
C ILE A 238 -7.56 -9.00 7.36
N LYS A 239 -8.12 -8.15 8.23
CA LYS A 239 -8.48 -8.53 9.61
C LYS A 239 -9.42 -9.73 9.66
N ARG A 240 -10.41 -9.75 8.80
CA ARG A 240 -11.39 -10.85 8.72
C ARG A 240 -10.75 -12.14 8.20
N GLU A 241 -9.91 -12.08 7.16
CA GLU A 241 -9.29 -13.27 6.57
C GLU A 241 -8.11 -13.80 7.40
N MET A 242 -7.39 -12.94 8.12
CA MET A 242 -6.31 -13.34 9.04
C MET A 242 -6.85 -13.96 10.35
N ASN A 243 -8.08 -13.65 10.73
CA ASN A 243 -8.73 -14.09 11.98
C ASN A 243 -7.85 -13.94 13.25
N SER A 244 -6.92 -12.98 13.24
CA SER A 244 -5.98 -12.71 14.32
C SER A 244 -5.53 -11.26 14.28
N ALA A 245 -5.71 -10.53 15.39
CA ALA A 245 -5.26 -9.15 15.50
C ALA A 245 -3.73 -9.03 15.35
N LYS A 246 -2.97 -9.98 15.95
CA LYS A 246 -1.51 -10.03 15.86
C LYS A 246 -1.02 -10.10 14.40
N TRP A 247 -1.59 -10.99 13.61
CA TRP A 247 -1.22 -11.15 12.22
C TRP A 247 -1.67 -9.97 11.34
N THR A 248 -2.80 -9.36 11.68
CA THR A 248 -3.28 -8.15 10.99
C THR A 248 -2.31 -6.98 11.18
N TRP A 249 -1.91 -6.69 12.43
CA TRP A 249 -0.95 -5.64 12.71
C TRP A 249 0.43 -5.92 12.12
N PHE A 250 0.85 -7.19 12.14
CA PHE A 250 2.08 -7.60 11.49
C PHE A 250 2.03 -7.36 9.98
N ALA A 251 0.92 -7.70 9.32
CA ALA A 251 0.74 -7.46 7.88
C ALA A 251 0.80 -5.97 7.53
N ILE A 252 0.09 -5.11 8.28
CA ILE A 252 0.10 -3.66 8.09
C ILE A 252 1.51 -3.10 8.31
N GLY A 253 2.15 -3.47 9.41
CA GLY A 253 3.51 -3.02 9.73
C GLY A 253 4.53 -3.46 8.68
N TYR A 254 4.42 -4.69 8.19
CA TYR A 254 5.26 -5.21 7.11
C TYR A 254 5.08 -4.42 5.82
N GLN A 255 3.84 -4.16 5.40
CA GLN A 255 3.54 -3.40 4.19
C GLN A 255 4.06 -1.97 4.26
N CYS A 256 3.82 -1.27 5.38
CA CYS A 256 4.34 0.08 5.59
C CYS A 256 5.86 0.11 5.63
N GLY A 257 6.50 -0.83 6.35
CA GLY A 257 7.96 -0.92 6.45
C GLY A 257 8.61 -1.24 5.12
N PHE A 258 8.05 -2.19 4.36
CA PHE A 258 8.54 -2.53 3.03
C PHE A 258 8.41 -1.35 2.05
N ALA A 259 7.26 -0.66 2.05
CA ALA A 259 7.05 0.54 1.25
C ALA A 259 8.05 1.64 1.59
N TYR A 260 8.33 1.85 2.88
CA TYR A 260 9.30 2.83 3.36
C TYR A 260 10.70 2.53 2.86
N VAL A 261 11.15 1.28 2.97
CA VAL A 261 12.48 0.85 2.53
C VAL A 261 12.65 1.03 1.02
N ILE A 262 11.68 0.59 0.21
CA ILE A 262 11.77 0.74 -1.25
C ILE A 262 11.75 2.20 -1.67
N SER A 263 10.89 3.01 -1.06
CA SER A 263 10.79 4.44 -1.33
C SER A 263 12.07 5.19 -0.93
N LEU A 264 12.66 4.85 0.22
CA LEU A 264 13.96 5.36 0.67
C LEU A 264 15.05 5.04 -0.36
N MET A 265 15.13 3.79 -0.81
CA MET A 265 16.12 3.37 -1.81
C MET A 265 15.97 4.16 -3.11
N ILE A 266 14.75 4.36 -3.60
CA ILE A 266 14.48 5.12 -4.81
C ILE A 266 14.96 6.57 -4.66
N ASN A 267 14.62 7.22 -3.54
CA ASN A 267 15.04 8.60 -3.30
C ASN A 267 16.56 8.73 -3.18
N GLN A 268 17.19 7.90 -2.37
CA GLN A 268 18.62 8.01 -2.10
C GLN A 268 19.47 7.64 -3.29
N PHE A 269 19.14 6.57 -4.02
CA PHE A 269 19.87 6.22 -5.24
C PHE A 269 19.60 7.21 -6.37
N GLY A 270 18.36 7.72 -6.48
CA GLY A 270 18.06 8.78 -7.45
C GLY A 270 18.90 10.02 -7.20
N ASN A 271 19.00 10.49 -5.97
CA ASN A 271 19.81 11.65 -5.59
C ASN A 271 21.32 11.38 -5.79
N LEU A 272 21.79 10.14 -5.55
CA LEU A 272 23.17 9.75 -5.83
C LEU A 272 23.51 9.88 -7.33
N PHE A 273 22.62 9.41 -8.21
CA PHE A 273 22.83 9.50 -9.66
C PHE A 273 22.74 10.93 -10.20
N THR A 274 21.97 11.80 -9.56
CA THR A 274 21.86 13.22 -9.96
C THR A 274 22.85 14.13 -9.25
N GLY A 275 23.66 13.62 -8.33
CA GLY A 275 24.68 14.39 -7.59
C GLY A 275 24.10 15.36 -6.54
N ASN A 276 22.85 15.24 -6.18
CA ASN A 276 22.12 16.12 -5.24
C ASN A 276 22.20 15.65 -3.79
N ILE A 277 23.41 15.31 -3.31
CA ILE A 277 23.63 14.92 -1.91
C ILE A 277 24.24 16.12 -1.19
N HIS A 278 23.46 16.84 -0.38
CA HIS A 278 23.89 18.11 0.22
C HIS A 278 23.82 18.17 1.76
N GLY A 279 23.42 17.09 2.45
CA GLY A 279 23.27 17.11 3.90
C GLY A 279 23.78 15.88 4.64
N ALA A 280 24.09 16.02 5.93
CA ALA A 280 24.43 14.89 6.80
C ALA A 280 23.30 13.84 6.86
N VAL A 281 22.05 14.31 6.82
CA VAL A 281 20.86 13.45 6.81
C VAL A 281 20.81 12.60 5.54
N ASP A 282 21.19 13.16 4.37
CA ASP A 282 21.19 12.42 3.10
C ASP A 282 22.29 11.34 3.11
N ILE A 283 23.45 11.63 3.67
CA ILE A 283 24.55 10.66 3.79
C ILE A 283 24.13 9.49 4.70
N VAL A 284 23.55 9.79 5.87
CA VAL A 284 23.08 8.75 6.79
C VAL A 284 21.97 7.92 6.13
N SER A 285 21.03 8.57 5.47
CA SER A 285 19.93 7.89 4.76
C SER A 285 20.44 7.01 3.61
N LEU A 286 21.48 7.45 2.90
CA LEU A 286 22.14 6.70 1.84
C LEU A 286 22.81 5.43 2.40
N VAL A 287 23.50 5.52 3.55
CA VAL A 287 24.10 4.36 4.22
C VAL A 287 23.00 3.35 4.59
N PHE A 288 21.88 3.80 5.15
CA PHE A 288 20.74 2.94 5.43
C PHE A 288 20.16 2.31 4.15
N ALA A 289 20.08 3.05 3.05
CA ALA A 289 19.61 2.52 1.76
C ALA A 289 20.53 1.38 1.26
N PHE A 290 21.86 1.50 1.39
CA PHE A 290 22.79 0.43 1.05
C PHE A 290 22.66 -0.79 1.98
N ILE A 291 22.48 -0.57 3.29
CA ILE A 291 22.28 -1.65 4.26
C ILE A 291 20.99 -2.41 3.91
N PHE A 292 19.88 -1.71 3.63
CA PHE A 292 18.63 -2.35 3.25
C PHE A 292 18.74 -3.09 1.90
N LEU A 293 19.44 -2.53 0.92
CA LEU A 293 19.70 -3.21 -0.34
C LEU A 293 20.47 -4.50 -0.12
N ALA A 294 21.56 -4.45 0.65
CA ALA A 294 22.37 -5.62 0.99
C ALA A 294 21.53 -6.67 1.74
N LEU A 295 20.66 -6.24 2.65
CA LEU A 295 19.77 -7.14 3.40
C LEU A 295 18.72 -7.79 2.48
N ILE A 296 18.13 -7.05 1.56
CA ILE A 296 17.19 -7.59 0.57
C ILE A 296 17.90 -8.62 -0.31
N ILE A 297 19.08 -8.27 -0.87
CA ILE A 297 19.87 -9.19 -1.70
C ILE A 297 20.25 -10.43 -0.90
N PHE A 298 20.74 -10.27 0.33
CA PHE A 298 21.06 -11.39 1.21
C PHE A 298 19.84 -12.30 1.44
N MET A 299 18.67 -11.73 1.71
CA MET A 299 17.45 -12.49 1.89
C MET A 299 17.00 -13.18 0.60
N LEU A 300 17.24 -12.59 -0.58
CA LEU A 300 16.91 -13.18 -1.87
C LEU A 300 17.86 -14.30 -2.26
N VAL A 301 19.17 -14.17 -1.94
CA VAL A 301 20.21 -15.16 -2.33
C VAL A 301 20.34 -16.29 -1.32
N ARG A 302 20.02 -16.03 -0.04
CA ARG A 302 20.12 -17.05 1.01
C ARG A 302 19.40 -18.33 0.59
N PRO A 303 20.11 -19.50 0.62
CA PRO A 303 19.49 -20.76 0.22
C PRO A 303 18.32 -21.10 1.14
N TYR A 304 17.24 -21.58 0.56
CA TYR A 304 16.10 -22.12 1.28
C TYR A 304 16.54 -23.41 1.98
N LYS A 305 16.53 -23.42 3.30
CA LYS A 305 16.66 -24.66 4.05
C LYS A 305 15.31 -25.35 4.00
N GLU A 306 15.13 -26.28 3.07
CA GLU A 306 14.04 -27.22 3.15
C GLU A 306 14.12 -27.90 4.51
N ALA A 307 13.03 -27.88 5.25
CA ALA A 307 12.88 -28.69 6.45
C ALA A 307 12.68 -30.16 5.98
N THR A 308 13.76 -30.77 5.50
CA THR A 308 13.83 -32.19 5.16
C THR A 308 13.85 -32.98 6.45
N LYS A 309 12.76 -32.97 7.18
CA LYS A 309 12.36 -34.00 8.11
C LYS A 309 10.95 -34.40 7.72
N LEU A 310 10.85 -35.20 6.67
CA LEU A 310 9.84 -36.23 6.64
C LEU A 310 10.05 -37.04 7.91
N THR A 311 9.29 -36.72 8.94
CA THR A 311 9.14 -37.61 10.08
C THR A 311 8.38 -38.83 9.53
N SER A 312 9.15 -39.81 9.09
CA SER A 312 8.73 -41.18 8.81
C SER A 312 8.34 -41.89 10.11
N ASP A 313 7.47 -41.27 10.91
CA ASP A 313 6.89 -41.87 12.10
C ASP A 313 5.38 -42.13 11.90
N VAL A 314 5.04 -42.67 10.73
CA VAL A 314 3.82 -43.47 10.64
C VAL A 314 4.20 -44.84 11.18
N LYS A 315 4.11 -45.04 12.48
CA LYS A 315 3.98 -46.38 13.08
C LYS A 315 2.70 -46.99 12.55
N VAL A 316 2.85 -47.80 11.54
CA VAL A 316 1.80 -48.74 11.12
C VAL A 316 1.66 -49.69 12.29
N THR A 317 0.73 -49.43 13.18
CA THR A 317 0.23 -50.41 14.12
C THR A 317 -0.62 -51.39 13.34
N LYS A 318 -0.08 -52.61 13.21
CA LYS A 318 -0.82 -53.79 12.73
C LYS A 318 -1.99 -54.10 13.66
#